data_b846d7fdfa6ba8958677232f697bd514
#
_entry.id   b846d7fdfa6ba8958677232f697bd514
#
_cell.length_a   1.000
_cell.length_b   1.000
_cell.length_c   1.000
_cell.angle_alpha   90.00
_cell.angle_beta   90.00
_cell.angle_gamma   90.00
#
_symmetry.space_group_name_H-M   'P 1'
#
loop_
_entity.id
_entity.type
_entity.pdbx_description
1 polymer ?
#
loop_
_entity_poly.entity_id
_entity_poly.type
_entity_poly.pdbx_seq_one_letter_code
_entity_poly.pdbx_strand_id
1 'polypeptide(L)'
;ITTGDNTEIDSWESARGKKTSLNVSSNYAAIAEEYEMDITASETFSKDIELLTAGRTDCVINNTIAFNDYLVQKPDVDIKIVDVQEDADTVAIPIPKGNEDLVDAVNKAIKELQDDGTLTKLSEQFLGKDFSHELTPDEIME
;
A
#
# COMPACT_ATOMS: atom_id res chain seq x y z
N ILE A 1 -0.17 -3.74 -8.38
CA ILE A 1 0.19 -5.15 -8.09
C ILE A 1 -0.40 -6.04 -9.16
N THR A 2 0.38 -6.99 -9.69
CA THR A 2 -0.08 -8.01 -10.65
C THR A 2 0.57 -9.36 -10.32
N THR A 3 0.24 -10.44 -11.09
CA THR A 3 0.93 -11.73 -10.97
C THR A 3 2.39 -11.62 -11.44
N GLY A 4 3.27 -12.44 -10.89
CA GLY A 4 4.70 -12.39 -11.19
C GLY A 4 5.03 -12.62 -12.66
N ASP A 5 4.25 -13.46 -13.33
CA ASP A 5 4.38 -13.81 -14.76
C ASP A 5 3.72 -12.81 -15.71
N ASN A 6 2.97 -11.82 -15.20
CA ASN A 6 2.32 -10.81 -16.05
C ASN A 6 3.36 -9.92 -16.73
N THR A 7 3.23 -9.72 -18.04
CA THR A 7 4.11 -8.88 -18.86
C THR A 7 3.35 -7.77 -19.61
N GLU A 8 2.03 -7.67 -19.40
CA GLU A 8 1.18 -6.68 -20.08
C GLU A 8 1.00 -5.42 -19.27
N ILE A 9 1.08 -5.54 -17.93
CA ILE A 9 0.90 -4.42 -17.00
C ILE A 9 2.24 -4.14 -16.33
N ASP A 10 2.83 -2.99 -16.65
CA ASP A 10 4.12 -2.50 -16.18
C ASP A 10 4.06 -1.07 -15.63
N SER A 11 2.89 -0.43 -15.70
CA SER A 11 2.66 0.95 -15.29
C SER A 11 1.19 1.21 -15.02
N TRP A 12 0.87 2.34 -14.40
CA TRP A 12 -0.51 2.81 -14.23
C TRP A 12 -1.22 2.98 -15.58
N GLU A 13 -0.54 3.46 -16.60
CA GLU A 13 -1.16 3.67 -17.91
C GLU A 13 -1.47 2.35 -18.61
N SER A 14 -0.61 1.33 -18.51
CA SER A 14 -0.90 -0.01 -19.06
C SER A 14 -2.00 -0.76 -18.29
N ALA A 15 -2.27 -0.35 -17.05
CA ALA A 15 -3.38 -0.85 -16.24
C ALA A 15 -4.73 -0.20 -16.59
N ARG A 16 -4.76 0.88 -17.40
CA ARG A 16 -5.99 1.57 -17.81
C ARG A 16 -6.98 0.62 -18.48
N GLY A 17 -8.24 0.65 -18.02
CA GLY A 17 -9.32 -0.18 -18.54
C GLY A 17 -9.22 -1.67 -18.17
N LYS A 18 -8.22 -2.08 -17.39
CA LYS A 18 -8.09 -3.45 -16.90
C LYS A 18 -9.02 -3.72 -15.72
N LYS A 19 -9.19 -5.00 -15.39
CA LYS A 19 -10.01 -5.42 -14.24
C LYS A 19 -9.21 -5.33 -12.95
N THR A 20 -9.79 -4.70 -11.93
CA THR A 20 -9.22 -4.65 -10.59
C THR A 20 -10.23 -5.08 -9.54
N SER A 21 -9.77 -5.47 -8.36
CA SER A 21 -10.63 -5.65 -7.18
C SER A 21 -10.12 -4.81 -6.02
N LEU A 22 -11.05 -4.22 -5.30
CA LEU A 22 -10.78 -3.36 -4.15
C LEU A 22 -12.03 -3.13 -3.31
N ASN A 23 -11.84 -2.58 -2.11
CA ASN A 23 -12.95 -2.07 -1.33
C ASN A 23 -13.41 -0.73 -1.91
N VAL A 24 -14.63 -0.69 -2.42
CA VAL A 24 -15.22 0.49 -3.07
C VAL A 24 -15.38 1.71 -2.14
N SER A 25 -15.24 1.52 -0.82
CA SER A 25 -15.25 2.62 0.15
C SER A 25 -13.84 3.16 0.45
N SER A 26 -12.79 2.58 -0.15
CA SER A 26 -11.42 3.03 0.01
C SER A 26 -11.07 4.20 -0.92
N ASN A 27 -10.00 4.94 -0.60
CA ASN A 27 -9.43 5.97 -1.49
C ASN A 27 -8.96 5.38 -2.83
N TYR A 28 -8.63 4.10 -2.89
CA TYR A 28 -8.20 3.40 -4.12
C TYR A 28 -9.29 3.34 -5.18
N ALA A 29 -10.57 3.44 -4.81
CA ALA A 29 -11.67 3.48 -5.77
C ALA A 29 -11.56 4.68 -6.71
N ALA A 30 -11.19 5.86 -6.18
CA ALA A 30 -11.00 7.06 -7.00
C ALA A 30 -9.84 6.91 -8.00
N ILE A 31 -8.77 6.22 -7.60
CA ILE A 31 -7.64 5.92 -8.50
C ILE A 31 -8.08 4.96 -9.61
N ALA A 32 -8.80 3.90 -9.26
CA ALA A 32 -9.31 2.95 -10.25
C ALA A 32 -10.27 3.62 -11.26
N GLU A 33 -11.11 4.55 -10.79
CA GLU A 33 -12.00 5.35 -11.65
C GLU A 33 -11.21 6.28 -12.59
N GLU A 34 -10.14 6.93 -12.12
CA GLU A 34 -9.27 7.78 -12.94
C GLU A 34 -8.64 7.01 -14.10
N TYR A 35 -8.24 5.76 -13.84
CA TYR A 35 -7.70 4.87 -14.86
C TYR A 35 -8.78 4.02 -15.57
N GLU A 36 -10.05 4.38 -15.44
CA GLU A 36 -11.18 3.73 -16.12
C GLU A 36 -11.21 2.19 -15.94
N MET A 37 -10.77 1.70 -14.77
CA MET A 37 -10.68 0.28 -14.49
C MET A 37 -12.08 -0.33 -14.22
N ASP A 38 -12.25 -1.60 -14.60
CA ASP A 38 -13.44 -2.38 -14.28
C ASP A 38 -13.33 -2.94 -12.86
N ILE A 39 -14.09 -2.35 -11.92
CA ILE A 39 -13.97 -2.62 -10.49
C ILE A 39 -14.85 -3.77 -10.05
N THR A 40 -14.24 -4.81 -9.50
CA THR A 40 -14.90 -5.86 -8.74
C THR A 40 -14.84 -5.52 -7.25
N ALA A 41 -15.98 -5.34 -6.61
CA ALA A 41 -16.03 -5.04 -5.17
C ALA A 41 -15.52 -6.21 -4.34
N SER A 42 -14.65 -5.93 -3.38
CA SER A 42 -14.17 -6.87 -2.37
C SER A 42 -14.11 -6.21 -1.00
N GLU A 43 -13.92 -7.00 0.06
CA GLU A 43 -13.88 -6.49 1.44
C GLU A 43 -12.46 -6.48 2.03
N THR A 44 -11.55 -7.30 1.49
CA THR A 44 -10.21 -7.47 2.06
C THR A 44 -9.14 -7.62 0.98
N PHE A 45 -7.94 -7.13 1.28
CA PHE A 45 -6.79 -7.27 0.39
C PHE A 45 -6.46 -8.75 0.07
N SER A 46 -6.60 -9.64 1.05
CA SER A 46 -6.40 -11.09 0.80
C SER A 46 -7.37 -11.62 -0.27
N LYS A 47 -8.61 -11.11 -0.28
CA LYS A 47 -9.59 -11.48 -1.31
C LYS A 47 -9.23 -10.92 -2.68
N ASP A 48 -8.68 -9.72 -2.73
CA ASP A 48 -8.19 -9.12 -3.97
C ASP A 48 -7.07 -9.97 -4.59
N ILE A 49 -6.10 -10.41 -3.78
CA ILE A 49 -5.02 -11.30 -4.24
C ILE A 49 -5.55 -12.67 -4.68
N GLU A 50 -6.55 -13.23 -4.01
CA GLU A 50 -7.21 -14.46 -4.47
C GLU A 50 -7.87 -14.29 -5.84
N LEU A 51 -8.53 -13.16 -6.11
CA LEU A 51 -9.14 -12.88 -7.40
C LEU A 51 -8.08 -12.69 -8.49
N LEU A 52 -6.99 -11.99 -8.17
CA LEU A 52 -5.85 -11.78 -9.05
C LEU A 52 -5.20 -13.13 -9.45
N THR A 53 -4.81 -13.93 -8.48
CA THR A 53 -4.14 -15.23 -8.71
C THR A 53 -5.06 -16.26 -9.38
N ALA A 54 -6.38 -16.11 -9.25
CA ALA A 54 -7.37 -16.90 -9.96
C ALA A 54 -7.66 -16.38 -11.40
N GLY A 55 -6.98 -15.32 -11.86
CA GLY A 55 -7.18 -14.71 -13.18
C GLY A 55 -8.56 -14.06 -13.37
N ARG A 56 -9.21 -13.65 -12.29
CA ARG A 56 -10.51 -12.97 -12.34
C ARG A 56 -10.38 -11.46 -12.41
N THR A 57 -9.26 -10.93 -11.94
CA THR A 57 -8.81 -9.54 -12.10
C THR A 57 -7.41 -9.55 -12.69
N ASP A 58 -7.02 -8.44 -13.32
CA ASP A 58 -5.75 -8.29 -14.02
C ASP A 58 -4.69 -7.62 -13.11
N CYS A 59 -5.17 -6.78 -12.20
CA CYS A 59 -4.33 -6.07 -11.22
C CYS A 59 -5.10 -5.79 -9.92
N VAL A 60 -4.37 -5.32 -8.91
CA VAL A 60 -4.89 -4.88 -7.60
C VAL A 60 -4.20 -3.60 -7.19
N ILE A 61 -4.95 -2.67 -6.60
CA ILE A 61 -4.44 -1.42 -6.03
C ILE A 61 -4.49 -1.51 -4.51
N ASN A 62 -3.34 -1.32 -3.86
CA ASN A 62 -3.26 -1.21 -2.41
C ASN A 62 -1.95 -0.50 -2.01
N ASN A 63 -1.78 -0.20 -0.73
CA ASN A 63 -0.52 0.34 -0.23
C ASN A 63 0.57 -0.75 -0.11
N THR A 64 1.81 -0.31 -0.11
CA THR A 64 2.98 -1.19 -0.05
C THR A 64 3.11 -1.93 1.28
N ILE A 65 2.62 -1.36 2.38
CA ILE A 65 2.61 -2.02 3.70
C ILE A 65 1.72 -3.26 3.67
N ALA A 66 0.49 -3.15 3.13
CA ALA A 66 -0.41 -4.29 3.00
C ALA A 66 0.17 -5.38 2.08
N PHE A 67 0.87 -4.99 1.01
CA PHE A 67 1.56 -5.91 0.12
C PHE A 67 2.66 -6.69 0.85
N ASN A 68 3.55 -5.99 1.55
CA ASN A 68 4.64 -6.63 2.28
C ASN A 68 4.15 -7.51 3.42
N ASP A 69 3.16 -7.07 4.21
CA ASP A 69 2.54 -7.90 5.26
C ASP A 69 1.93 -9.17 4.68
N TYR A 70 1.28 -9.07 3.52
CA TYR A 70 0.73 -10.24 2.83
C TYR A 70 1.83 -11.22 2.40
N LEU A 71 2.95 -10.74 1.85
CA LEU A 71 4.08 -11.59 1.46
C LEU A 71 4.77 -12.26 2.65
N VAL A 72 4.87 -11.58 3.79
CA VAL A 72 5.37 -12.19 5.03
C VAL A 72 4.52 -13.39 5.44
N GLN A 73 3.20 -13.29 5.29
CA GLN A 73 2.25 -14.35 5.65
C GLN A 73 2.10 -15.43 4.55
N LYS A 74 2.34 -15.07 3.30
CA LYS A 74 2.17 -15.92 2.10
C LYS A 74 3.38 -15.80 1.17
N PRO A 75 4.57 -16.26 1.59
CA PRO A 75 5.82 -16.03 0.85
C PRO A 75 5.88 -16.74 -0.52
N ASP A 76 5.05 -17.75 -0.72
CA ASP A 76 5.03 -18.55 -1.97
C ASP A 76 4.08 -17.96 -3.03
N VAL A 77 3.36 -16.86 -2.73
CA VAL A 77 2.47 -16.25 -3.72
C VAL A 77 3.27 -15.49 -4.77
N ASP A 78 2.99 -15.77 -6.04
CA ASP A 78 3.68 -15.15 -7.17
C ASP A 78 2.98 -13.86 -7.59
N ILE A 79 3.30 -12.77 -6.91
CA ILE A 79 2.80 -11.41 -7.19
C ILE A 79 3.94 -10.40 -7.14
N LYS A 80 3.80 -9.31 -7.88
CA LYS A 80 4.79 -8.22 -7.91
C LYS A 80 4.14 -6.84 -7.91
N ILE A 81 4.86 -5.85 -7.40
CA ILE A 81 4.57 -4.44 -7.64
C ILE A 81 5.06 -4.09 -9.05
N VAL A 82 4.26 -3.36 -9.80
CA VAL A 82 4.63 -2.92 -11.17
C VAL A 82 4.79 -1.42 -11.27
N ASP A 83 4.11 -0.68 -10.40
CA ASP A 83 4.22 0.78 -10.35
C ASP A 83 3.72 1.31 -9.01
N VAL A 84 4.17 2.48 -8.60
CA VAL A 84 3.75 3.18 -7.38
C VAL A 84 3.43 4.64 -7.70
N GLN A 85 2.46 5.22 -6.98
CA GLN A 85 2.24 6.65 -7.05
C GLN A 85 3.36 7.40 -6.34
N GLU A 86 3.83 8.51 -6.91
CA GLU A 86 4.87 9.36 -6.32
C GLU A 86 4.37 10.13 -5.06
N ASP A 87 3.05 10.37 -4.98
CA ASP A 87 2.45 11.04 -3.82
C ASP A 87 2.17 10.02 -2.71
N ALA A 88 3.06 9.99 -1.71
CA ALA A 88 2.90 9.12 -0.56
C ALA A 88 1.65 9.47 0.28
N ASP A 89 0.84 8.46 0.60
CA ASP A 89 -0.24 8.61 1.58
C ASP A 89 0.34 8.92 2.96
N THR A 90 -0.10 10.03 3.55
CA THR A 90 0.31 10.40 4.91
C THR A 90 -0.62 9.78 5.93
N VAL A 91 -0.08 9.06 6.89
CA VAL A 91 -0.81 8.53 8.06
C VAL A 91 -0.67 9.48 9.22
N ALA A 92 -1.75 9.79 9.92
CA ALA A 92 -1.74 10.69 11.05
C ALA A 92 -2.55 10.16 12.23
N ILE A 93 -2.17 10.57 13.44
CA ILE A 93 -2.92 10.29 14.67
C ILE A 93 -3.97 11.39 14.83
N PRO A 94 -5.29 11.09 14.73
CA PRO A 94 -6.32 12.10 14.89
C PRO A 94 -6.45 12.50 16.35
N ILE A 95 -6.35 13.82 16.61
CA ILE A 95 -6.50 14.41 17.95
C ILE A 95 -7.63 15.45 17.87
N PRO A 96 -8.60 15.47 18.82
CA PRO A 96 -9.65 16.45 18.84
C PRO A 96 -9.10 17.89 18.90
N LYS A 97 -9.72 18.80 18.16
CA LYS A 97 -9.32 20.23 18.15
C LYS A 97 -9.32 20.82 19.57
N GLY A 98 -8.41 21.71 19.85
CA GLY A 98 -8.24 22.35 21.15
C GLY A 98 -7.34 21.60 22.14
N ASN A 99 -6.62 20.56 21.66
CA ASN A 99 -5.64 19.80 22.46
C ASN A 99 -4.22 20.00 21.90
N GLU A 100 -3.82 21.23 21.67
CA GLU A 100 -2.52 21.59 21.07
C GLU A 100 -1.35 21.03 21.87
N ASP A 101 -1.40 21.08 23.20
CA ASP A 101 -0.35 20.52 24.08
C ASP A 101 -0.18 18.99 23.84
N LEU A 102 -1.26 18.28 23.56
CA LEU A 102 -1.21 16.85 23.24
C LEU A 102 -0.62 16.61 21.85
N VAL A 103 -0.97 17.44 20.87
CA VAL A 103 -0.38 17.40 19.51
C VAL A 103 1.13 17.57 19.60
N ASP A 104 1.59 18.60 20.33
CA ASP A 104 3.02 18.87 20.51
C ASP A 104 3.74 17.72 21.23
N ALA A 105 3.14 17.17 22.27
CA ALA A 105 3.71 16.02 23.00
C ALA A 105 3.82 14.77 22.12
N VAL A 106 2.79 14.47 21.33
CA VAL A 106 2.79 13.31 20.41
C VAL A 106 3.81 13.50 19.29
N ASN A 107 3.85 14.68 18.65
CA ASN A 107 4.81 14.97 17.59
C ASN A 107 6.25 14.90 18.11
N LYS A 108 6.51 15.39 19.32
CA LYS A 108 7.80 15.29 19.96
C LYS A 108 8.20 13.83 20.21
N ALA A 109 7.29 13.02 20.73
CA ALA A 109 7.55 11.61 20.98
C ALA A 109 7.84 10.83 19.67
N ILE A 110 7.07 11.08 18.60
CA ILE A 110 7.30 10.48 17.27
C ILE A 110 8.72 10.85 16.79
N LYS A 111 9.08 12.13 16.89
CA LYS A 111 10.41 12.57 16.47
C LYS A 111 11.54 11.92 17.28
N GLU A 112 11.39 11.81 18.58
CA GLU A 112 12.38 11.12 19.45
C GLU A 112 12.54 9.65 19.05
N LEU A 113 11.44 8.96 18.75
CA LEU A 113 11.44 7.55 18.31
C LEU A 113 12.02 7.37 16.89
N GLN A 114 11.91 8.37 16.02
CA GLN A 114 12.60 8.39 14.73
C GLN A 114 14.10 8.59 14.93
N ASP A 115 14.48 9.61 15.71
CA ASP A 115 15.88 10.02 15.92
C ASP A 115 16.72 8.91 16.62
N ASP A 116 16.12 8.11 17.50
CA ASP A 116 16.78 7.00 18.20
C ASP A 116 16.72 5.65 17.44
N GLY A 117 16.08 5.61 16.28
CA GLY A 117 15.95 4.44 15.42
C GLY A 117 14.95 3.38 15.93
N THR A 118 14.12 3.72 16.92
CA THR A 118 13.08 2.80 17.43
C THR A 118 12.03 2.51 16.37
N LEU A 119 11.57 3.53 15.60
CA LEU A 119 10.57 3.33 14.55
C LEU A 119 11.13 2.48 13.42
N THR A 120 12.38 2.67 13.01
CA THR A 120 13.06 1.81 12.01
C THR A 120 13.04 0.35 12.45
N LYS A 121 13.47 0.06 13.70
CA LYS A 121 13.48 -1.32 14.23
C LYS A 121 12.09 -1.95 14.28
N LEU A 122 11.08 -1.19 14.71
CA LEU A 122 9.70 -1.67 14.73
C LEU A 122 9.16 -1.92 13.33
N SER A 123 9.45 -1.03 12.40
CA SER A 123 9.04 -1.18 11.00
C SER A 123 9.66 -2.44 10.38
N GLU A 124 10.96 -2.62 10.48
CA GLU A 124 11.65 -3.81 9.99
C GLU A 124 11.11 -5.10 10.64
N GLN A 125 10.88 -5.06 11.97
CA GLN A 125 10.39 -6.23 12.72
C GLN A 125 8.98 -6.67 12.31
N PHE A 126 8.07 -5.73 12.09
CA PHE A 126 6.65 -6.02 11.91
C PHE A 126 6.18 -5.91 10.45
N LEU A 127 6.88 -5.14 9.64
CA LEU A 127 6.50 -4.88 8.24
C LEU A 127 7.53 -5.42 7.24
N GLY A 128 8.66 -5.97 7.73
CA GLY A 128 9.73 -6.54 6.91
C GLY A 128 10.61 -5.52 6.20
N LYS A 129 10.28 -4.23 6.28
CA LYS A 129 11.01 -3.12 5.64
C LYS A 129 10.87 -1.85 6.48
N ASP A 130 11.80 -0.89 6.34
CA ASP A 130 11.72 0.40 7.04
C ASP A 130 10.75 1.37 6.34
N PHE A 131 9.58 1.56 6.94
CA PHE A 131 8.57 2.56 6.57
C PHE A 131 8.53 3.75 7.54
N SER A 132 9.56 3.94 8.36
CA SER A 132 9.61 5.05 9.34
C SER A 132 9.93 6.41 8.72
N HIS A 133 10.25 6.45 7.44
CA HIS A 133 10.51 7.64 6.63
C HIS A 133 9.79 7.53 5.28
N GLU A 134 9.79 8.62 4.52
CA GLU A 134 9.25 8.61 3.16
C GLU A 134 10.17 7.78 2.25
N LEU A 135 9.59 6.78 1.59
CA LEU A 135 10.29 5.92 0.65
C LEU A 135 10.16 6.46 -0.77
N THR A 136 11.24 6.38 -1.53
CA THR A 136 11.20 6.64 -2.98
C THR A 136 10.56 5.46 -3.73
N PRO A 137 10.01 5.66 -4.95
CA PRO A 137 9.47 4.57 -5.77
C PRO A 137 10.47 3.41 -5.96
N ASP A 138 11.75 3.71 -6.17
CA ASP A 138 12.79 2.69 -6.34
C ASP A 138 12.96 1.83 -5.07
N GLU A 139 12.97 2.44 -3.89
CA GLU A 139 13.05 1.73 -2.60
C GLU A 139 11.81 0.88 -2.31
N ILE A 140 10.66 1.25 -2.86
CA ILE A 140 9.41 0.49 -2.70
C ILE A 140 9.43 -0.77 -3.58
N MET A 141 9.99 -0.67 -4.80
CA MET A 141 9.99 -1.75 -5.78
C MET A 141 11.10 -2.77 -5.59
N GLU A 142 12.12 -2.48 -4.76
CA GLU A 142 13.15 -3.43 -4.33
C GLU A 142 12.66 -4.42 -3.28
#